data_92fb0cefc2686c40453f8c9d68ad2ac0
#
_entry.id   92fb0cefc2686c40453f8c9d68ad2ac0
#
_cell.length_a   1.000
_cell.length_b   1.000
_cell.length_c   1.000
_cell.angle_alpha   90.00
_cell.angle_beta   90.00
_cell.angle_gamma   90.00
#
_symmetry.space_group_name_H-M   'P 1'
#
loop_
_entity.id
_entity.type
_entity.pdbx_description
1 polymer ?
#
loop_
_entity_poly.entity_id
_entity_poly.type
_entity_poly.pdbx_seq_one_letter_code
_entity_poly.pdbx_strand_id
1 'polypeptide(L)'
;RGALDVRARAINEDMKVAASRALSALAKEDVPDSVLRAYGLEALKFGPEYIIPKPLDPRVLLWESPAVAGAAMATGVARKPVDLDEYREKLAYRQGMGEQVRYYIMNKARTAAPKKRVVFAEGEETKIIRAAAQVADEGIAIPLLVGRKAVIEARVKALGLDCCAEIVDPAEFERLEAYAQAYTNLRQRKGVSIAQARRRVTEPNAFAAMMVKMGDADACVSGLTFDYPDVIRPALRIHHTRPGARIAAGVYIMIVGRRTYLFTDATVNIDPSAEDLAEIACLAAEFARQIGLEPRVALLSFSNFGSTPHPLSDKVRKAVELVRARCPDFPVDGEMQADTAVVPELIDERYPFSAVRDANVLVFPSLEAANVAYKLLARLGNAQAIGPILLGMGAPVHVLQTGDDVRHIVNIAAVAV
;
A
#
# COMPACT_ATOMS: atom_id res chain seq x y z
N ARG A 1 13.23 -24.71 -9.32
CA ARG A 1 12.27 -24.16 -10.31
C ARG A 1 13.00 -23.41 -11.41
N GLY A 2 13.92 -22.50 -11.06
CA GLY A 2 14.66 -21.68 -12.04
C GLY A 2 15.32 -22.48 -13.16
N ALA A 3 16.00 -23.59 -12.82
CA ALA A 3 16.62 -24.48 -13.78
C ALA A 3 15.61 -25.08 -14.81
N LEU A 4 14.42 -25.46 -14.35
CA LEU A 4 13.38 -26.04 -15.19
C LEU A 4 12.79 -25.01 -16.17
N ASP A 5 12.56 -23.79 -15.69
CA ASP A 5 11.92 -22.75 -16.48
C ASP A 5 12.82 -22.22 -17.60
N VAL A 6 14.16 -22.17 -17.39
CA VAL A 6 15.15 -21.88 -18.44
C VAL A 6 15.60 -23.12 -19.23
N ARG A 7 15.01 -24.29 -18.94
CA ARG A 7 15.35 -25.58 -19.58
C ARG A 7 16.86 -25.87 -19.54
N ALA A 8 17.47 -25.69 -18.38
CA ALA A 8 18.90 -25.92 -18.20
C ALA A 8 19.28 -27.38 -18.58
N ARG A 9 20.43 -27.54 -19.23
CA ARG A 9 20.97 -28.87 -19.65
C ARG A 9 21.48 -29.67 -18.44
N ALA A 10 21.93 -28.97 -17.41
CA ALA A 10 22.45 -29.53 -16.17
C ALA A 10 22.24 -28.52 -15.03
N ILE A 11 22.32 -29.00 -13.80
CA ILE A 11 22.42 -28.15 -12.60
C ILE A 11 23.90 -28.17 -12.20
N ASN A 12 24.58 -27.05 -12.43
CA ASN A 12 26.03 -26.90 -12.12
C ASN A 12 26.21 -26.25 -10.73
N GLU A 13 27.47 -26.14 -10.30
CA GLU A 13 27.82 -25.61 -8.99
C GLU A 13 27.44 -24.12 -8.86
N ASP A 14 27.61 -23.32 -9.91
CA ASP A 14 27.22 -21.89 -9.87
C ASP A 14 25.73 -21.70 -9.58
N MET A 15 24.87 -22.56 -10.13
CA MET A 15 23.42 -22.56 -9.86
C MET A 15 23.11 -22.92 -8.41
N LYS A 16 23.84 -23.89 -7.83
CA LYS A 16 23.68 -24.28 -6.42
C LYS A 16 24.16 -23.16 -5.48
N VAL A 17 25.29 -22.53 -5.79
CA VAL A 17 25.80 -21.37 -5.04
C VAL A 17 24.84 -20.21 -5.14
N ALA A 18 24.27 -19.92 -6.32
CA ALA A 18 23.28 -18.86 -6.48
C ALA A 18 22.02 -19.11 -5.64
N ALA A 19 21.52 -20.36 -5.61
CA ALA A 19 20.40 -20.75 -4.75
C ALA A 19 20.72 -20.52 -3.27
N SER A 20 21.88 -21.00 -2.81
CA SER A 20 22.32 -20.85 -1.42
C SER A 20 22.46 -19.37 -1.02
N ARG A 21 23.02 -18.53 -1.88
CA ARG A 21 23.14 -17.09 -1.65
C ARG A 21 21.77 -16.41 -1.57
N ALA A 22 20.86 -16.76 -2.46
CA ALA A 22 19.49 -16.21 -2.45
C ALA A 22 18.75 -16.59 -1.17
N LEU A 23 18.84 -17.85 -0.73
CA LEU A 23 18.23 -18.29 0.53
C LEU A 23 18.90 -17.63 1.75
N SER A 24 20.21 -17.49 1.77
CA SER A 24 20.92 -16.79 2.84
C SER A 24 20.55 -15.31 2.91
N ALA A 25 20.38 -14.65 1.78
CA ALA A 25 19.91 -13.27 1.74
C ALA A 25 18.48 -13.15 2.27
N LEU A 26 17.58 -14.02 1.79
CA LEU A 26 16.18 -14.02 2.26
C LEU A 26 16.04 -14.32 3.76
N ALA A 27 16.91 -15.17 4.33
CA ALA A 27 16.88 -15.48 5.77
C ALA A 27 17.21 -14.27 6.65
N LYS A 28 17.91 -13.27 6.12
CA LYS A 28 18.25 -12.03 6.82
C LYS A 28 17.14 -10.98 6.78
N GLU A 29 16.19 -11.15 5.87
CA GLU A 29 15.00 -10.30 5.78
C GLU A 29 14.04 -10.55 6.94
N ASP A 30 13.25 -9.53 7.30
CA ASP A 30 12.20 -9.70 8.31
C ASP A 30 11.17 -10.74 7.86
N VAL A 31 10.84 -11.67 8.75
CA VAL A 31 9.91 -12.76 8.45
C VAL A 31 8.48 -12.25 8.51
N PRO A 32 7.66 -12.42 7.44
CA PRO A 32 6.28 -11.97 7.43
C PRO A 32 5.42 -12.66 8.49
N ASP A 33 4.46 -11.94 9.08
CA ASP A 33 3.51 -12.49 10.05
C ASP A 33 2.74 -13.71 9.53
N SER A 34 2.48 -13.76 8.22
CA SER A 34 1.85 -14.92 7.60
C SER A 34 2.68 -16.19 7.71
N VAL A 35 4.01 -16.06 7.62
CA VAL A 35 4.95 -17.18 7.81
C VAL A 35 5.04 -17.53 9.27
N LEU A 36 5.17 -16.54 10.17
CA LEU A 36 5.19 -16.77 11.62
C LEU A 36 3.95 -17.54 12.07
N ARG A 37 2.76 -17.11 11.65
CA ARG A 37 1.50 -17.78 11.96
C ARG A 37 1.41 -19.19 11.39
N ALA A 38 1.90 -19.42 10.16
CA ALA A 38 1.89 -20.75 9.55
C ALA A 38 2.71 -21.77 10.34
N TYR A 39 3.69 -21.31 11.12
CA TYR A 39 4.54 -22.16 11.96
C TYR A 39 4.25 -22.03 13.47
N GLY A 40 3.22 -21.24 13.87
CA GLY A 40 2.85 -21.03 15.27
C GLY A 40 3.93 -20.31 16.10
N LEU A 41 4.67 -19.39 15.47
CA LEU A 41 5.80 -18.66 16.06
C LEU A 41 5.45 -17.18 16.23
N GLU A 42 5.94 -16.57 17.31
CA GLU A 42 5.75 -15.14 17.56
C GLU A 42 6.81 -14.27 16.86
N ALA A 43 8.02 -14.79 16.71
CA ALA A 43 9.12 -14.10 16.01
C ALA A 43 10.13 -15.11 15.47
N LEU A 44 10.78 -14.74 14.37
CA LEU A 44 11.97 -15.40 13.83
C LEU A 44 12.95 -14.33 13.39
N LYS A 45 14.23 -14.52 13.76
CA LYS A 45 15.33 -13.65 13.33
C LYS A 45 16.48 -14.51 12.85
N PHE A 46 17.23 -13.99 11.86
CA PHE A 46 18.45 -14.62 11.42
C PHE A 46 19.40 -14.89 12.60
N GLY A 47 19.86 -16.12 12.72
CA GLY A 47 20.69 -16.59 13.82
C GLY A 47 20.74 -18.11 13.87
N PRO A 48 21.31 -18.72 14.93
CA PRO A 48 21.47 -20.18 15.05
C PRO A 48 20.17 -20.97 14.83
N GLU A 49 19.03 -20.41 15.22
CA GLU A 49 17.70 -21.06 15.10
C GLU A 49 17.02 -20.77 13.75
N TYR A 50 17.53 -19.82 12.96
CA TYR A 50 16.95 -19.44 11.67
C TYR A 50 18.03 -19.00 10.69
N ILE A 51 18.72 -19.95 10.08
CA ILE A 51 19.79 -19.74 9.09
C ILE A 51 19.28 -19.90 7.65
N ILE A 52 18.10 -20.46 7.45
CA ILE A 52 17.45 -20.71 6.16
C ILE A 52 15.96 -20.39 6.26
N PRO A 53 15.36 -19.80 5.22
CA PRO A 53 13.91 -19.52 5.19
C PRO A 53 13.08 -20.78 5.39
N LYS A 54 11.91 -20.62 6.04
CA LYS A 54 10.98 -21.74 6.21
C LYS A 54 10.41 -22.18 4.85
N PRO A 55 10.18 -23.49 4.61
CA PRO A 55 9.71 -24.01 3.32
C PRO A 55 8.39 -23.43 2.83
N LEU A 56 7.49 -23.01 3.74
CA LEU A 56 6.21 -22.36 3.39
C LEU A 56 6.32 -20.84 3.22
N ASP A 57 7.53 -20.28 3.24
CA ASP A 57 7.72 -18.87 2.93
C ASP A 57 7.55 -18.65 1.41
N PRO A 58 6.49 -17.96 0.96
CA PRO A 58 6.21 -17.79 -0.46
C PRO A 58 7.31 -17.00 -1.18
N ARG A 59 8.11 -16.22 -0.45
CA ARG A 59 9.21 -15.43 -1.01
C ARG A 59 10.34 -16.28 -1.56
N VAL A 60 10.52 -17.52 -1.06
CA VAL A 60 11.56 -18.44 -1.54
C VAL A 60 11.47 -18.63 -3.06
N LEU A 61 10.28 -18.83 -3.60
CA LEU A 61 10.10 -18.98 -5.04
C LEU A 61 10.59 -17.76 -5.84
N LEU A 62 10.32 -16.56 -5.32
CA LEU A 62 10.63 -15.29 -5.99
C LEU A 62 12.10 -14.88 -5.86
N TRP A 63 12.81 -15.40 -4.85
CA TRP A 63 14.21 -15.12 -4.62
C TRP A 63 15.13 -16.17 -5.24
N GLU A 64 14.88 -17.45 -4.96
CA GLU A 64 15.74 -18.53 -5.41
C GLU A 64 15.64 -18.79 -6.91
N SER A 65 14.41 -18.84 -7.45
CA SER A 65 14.22 -19.24 -8.85
C SER A 65 14.88 -18.27 -9.86
N PRO A 66 14.76 -16.93 -9.72
CA PRO A 66 15.49 -16.01 -10.60
C PRO A 66 16.99 -16.05 -10.46
N ALA A 67 17.51 -16.25 -9.22
CA ALA A 67 18.95 -16.38 -9.00
C ALA A 67 19.53 -17.60 -9.71
N VAL A 68 18.83 -18.75 -9.61
CA VAL A 68 19.23 -20.00 -10.31
C VAL A 68 19.12 -19.83 -11.83
N ALA A 69 18.06 -19.19 -12.32
CA ALA A 69 17.88 -18.92 -13.77
C ALA A 69 18.99 -18.02 -14.32
N GLY A 70 19.34 -16.95 -13.57
CA GLY A 70 20.43 -16.05 -13.91
C GLY A 70 21.78 -16.77 -13.98
N ALA A 71 22.12 -17.60 -12.99
CA ALA A 71 23.34 -18.41 -12.99
C ALA A 71 23.37 -19.42 -14.14
N ALA A 72 22.22 -20.04 -14.46
CA ALA A 72 22.13 -20.96 -15.61
C ALA A 72 22.38 -20.24 -16.93
N MET A 73 21.90 -19.02 -17.10
CA MET A 73 22.16 -18.20 -18.28
C MET A 73 23.62 -17.74 -18.35
N ALA A 74 24.16 -17.25 -17.24
CA ALA A 74 25.54 -16.78 -17.17
C ALA A 74 26.57 -17.89 -17.47
N THR A 75 26.27 -19.12 -17.07
CA THR A 75 27.12 -20.30 -17.34
C THR A 75 26.82 -21.01 -18.66
N GLY A 76 25.90 -20.49 -19.48
CA GLY A 76 25.58 -21.03 -20.82
C GLY A 76 24.85 -22.36 -20.81
N VAL A 77 24.37 -22.85 -19.65
CA VAL A 77 23.61 -24.11 -19.59
C VAL A 77 22.11 -23.93 -19.86
N ALA A 78 21.58 -22.71 -19.81
CA ALA A 78 20.21 -22.40 -20.16
C ALA A 78 19.94 -22.58 -21.65
N ARG A 79 18.88 -23.32 -22.01
CA ARG A 79 18.40 -23.47 -23.40
C ARG A 79 17.37 -22.42 -23.79
N LYS A 80 16.72 -21.82 -22.81
CA LYS A 80 15.70 -20.79 -22.99
C LYS A 80 16.08 -19.59 -22.13
N PRO A 81 16.80 -18.59 -22.68
CA PRO A 81 17.04 -17.34 -21.95
C PRO A 81 15.73 -16.65 -21.62
N VAL A 82 15.70 -15.98 -20.49
CA VAL A 82 14.57 -15.20 -19.99
C VAL A 82 15.07 -13.85 -19.51
N ASP A 83 14.25 -12.81 -19.67
CA ASP A 83 14.44 -11.58 -18.88
C ASP A 83 14.10 -11.88 -17.43
N LEU A 84 14.99 -11.51 -16.50
CA LEU A 84 14.84 -11.87 -15.09
C LEU A 84 13.69 -11.11 -14.41
N ASP A 85 13.39 -9.90 -14.87
CA ASP A 85 12.31 -9.10 -14.29
C ASP A 85 10.96 -9.61 -14.78
N GLU A 86 10.83 -9.88 -16.09
CA GLU A 86 9.66 -10.56 -16.67
C GLU A 86 9.44 -11.96 -16.06
N TYR A 87 10.54 -12.66 -15.73
CA TYR A 87 10.46 -13.97 -15.09
C TYR A 87 9.96 -13.87 -13.65
N ARG A 88 10.39 -12.86 -12.89
CA ARG A 88 9.85 -12.59 -11.54
C ARG A 88 8.36 -12.28 -11.59
N GLU A 89 7.92 -11.47 -12.55
CA GLU A 89 6.48 -11.21 -12.77
C GLU A 89 5.68 -12.48 -13.01
N LYS A 90 6.18 -13.36 -13.88
CA LYS A 90 5.54 -14.65 -14.17
C LYS A 90 5.47 -15.56 -12.94
N LEU A 91 6.50 -15.53 -12.09
CA LEU A 91 6.50 -16.27 -10.83
C LEU A 91 5.49 -15.68 -9.82
N ALA A 92 5.45 -14.36 -9.69
CA ALA A 92 4.47 -13.66 -8.86
C ALA A 92 3.04 -13.94 -9.32
N TYR A 93 2.79 -13.93 -10.63
CA TYR A 93 1.51 -14.33 -11.22
C TYR A 93 1.08 -15.75 -10.82
N ARG A 94 2.04 -16.71 -10.80
CA ARG A 94 1.77 -18.09 -10.36
C ARG A 94 1.42 -18.19 -8.88
N GLN A 95 1.90 -17.27 -8.05
CA GLN A 95 1.54 -17.18 -6.62
C GLN A 95 0.15 -16.56 -6.39
N GLY A 96 -0.36 -15.82 -7.36
CA GLY A 96 -1.67 -15.18 -7.34
C GLY A 96 -1.63 -13.70 -7.66
N MET A 97 -2.78 -13.13 -8.03
CA MET A 97 -2.88 -11.71 -8.42
C MET A 97 -2.39 -10.74 -7.34
N GLY A 98 -2.48 -11.10 -6.08
CA GLY A 98 -2.02 -10.24 -4.99
C GLY A 98 -0.51 -9.98 -5.02
N GLU A 99 0.29 -11.02 -5.25
CA GLU A 99 1.73 -10.84 -5.42
C GLU A 99 2.07 -10.12 -6.73
N GLN A 100 1.27 -10.29 -7.77
CA GLN A 100 1.41 -9.54 -9.03
C GLN A 100 1.19 -8.04 -8.82
N VAL A 101 0.11 -7.64 -8.14
CA VAL A 101 -0.17 -6.22 -7.85
C VAL A 101 0.93 -5.62 -6.99
N ARG A 102 1.36 -6.34 -5.94
CA ARG A 102 2.48 -5.91 -5.11
C ARG A 102 3.77 -5.74 -5.92
N TYR A 103 4.09 -6.72 -6.75
CA TYR A 103 5.26 -6.65 -7.63
C TYR A 103 5.17 -5.47 -8.60
N TYR A 104 4.00 -5.23 -9.21
CA TYR A 104 3.77 -4.10 -10.10
C TYR A 104 4.02 -2.76 -9.39
N ILE A 105 3.47 -2.57 -8.18
CA ILE A 105 3.68 -1.36 -7.38
C ILE A 105 5.17 -1.18 -7.07
N MET A 106 5.84 -2.23 -6.59
CA MET A 106 7.25 -2.19 -6.24
C MET A 106 8.14 -1.88 -7.46
N ASN A 107 7.88 -2.53 -8.59
CA ASN A 107 8.64 -2.30 -9.82
C ASN A 107 8.43 -0.89 -10.37
N LYS A 108 7.20 -0.39 -10.36
CA LYS A 108 6.89 0.98 -10.75
C LYS A 108 7.65 2.00 -9.90
N ALA A 109 7.70 1.81 -8.57
CA ALA A 109 8.45 2.66 -7.67
C ALA A 109 9.98 2.58 -7.93
N ARG A 110 10.52 1.37 -8.15
CA ARG A 110 11.94 1.16 -8.47
C ARG A 110 12.36 1.79 -9.80
N THR A 111 11.48 1.83 -10.78
CA THR A 111 11.75 2.38 -12.13
C THR A 111 11.42 3.87 -12.24
N ALA A 112 10.76 4.45 -11.24
CA ALA A 112 10.45 5.87 -11.22
C ALA A 112 11.71 6.74 -11.29
N ALA A 113 11.71 7.73 -12.19
CA ALA A 113 12.80 8.69 -12.34
C ALA A 113 12.23 10.11 -12.57
N PRO A 114 12.69 11.14 -11.86
CA PRO A 114 13.66 11.08 -10.76
C PRO A 114 13.09 10.33 -9.53
N LYS A 115 14.00 9.83 -8.68
CA LYS A 115 13.59 9.18 -7.42
C LYS A 115 12.83 10.15 -6.53
N LYS A 116 11.71 9.71 -6.01
CA LYS A 116 10.87 10.48 -5.08
C LYS A 116 11.43 10.45 -3.67
N ARG A 117 11.29 11.55 -2.95
CA ARG A 117 11.65 11.69 -1.53
C ARG A 117 10.43 11.37 -0.69
N VAL A 118 10.52 10.33 0.12
CA VAL A 118 9.43 9.91 1.02
C VAL A 118 9.80 10.24 2.45
N VAL A 119 9.03 11.11 3.10
CA VAL A 119 9.25 11.48 4.50
C VAL A 119 8.45 10.58 5.43
N PHE A 120 9.14 10.04 6.44
CA PHE A 120 8.57 9.27 7.53
C PHE A 120 8.54 10.14 8.80
N ALA A 121 7.34 10.46 9.28
CA ALA A 121 7.16 11.39 10.40
C ALA A 121 7.63 10.82 11.76
N GLU A 122 7.76 9.49 11.86
CA GLU A 122 8.13 8.77 13.07
C GLU A 122 9.52 8.15 12.96
N GLY A 123 10.49 8.95 12.49
CA GLY A 123 11.84 8.48 12.16
C GLY A 123 12.64 7.89 13.33
N GLU A 124 12.20 8.11 14.56
CA GLU A 124 12.82 7.48 15.74
C GLU A 124 12.37 6.01 15.92
N GLU A 125 11.29 5.56 15.27
CA GLU A 125 10.78 4.20 15.46
C GLU A 125 11.63 3.13 14.75
N THR A 126 11.96 2.06 15.46
CA THR A 126 12.82 0.97 14.96
C THR A 126 12.31 0.35 13.66
N LYS A 127 10.98 0.14 13.55
CA LYS A 127 10.38 -0.42 12.34
C LYS A 127 10.46 0.56 11.15
N ILE A 128 10.32 1.86 11.41
CA ILE A 128 10.46 2.92 10.40
C ILE A 128 11.90 2.99 9.90
N ILE A 129 12.88 2.95 10.81
CA ILE A 129 14.31 2.95 10.42
C ILE A 129 14.64 1.74 9.53
N ARG A 130 14.17 0.54 9.88
CA ARG A 130 14.35 -0.67 9.06
C ARG A 130 13.67 -0.56 7.70
N ALA A 131 12.42 -0.05 7.69
CA ALA A 131 11.69 0.17 6.44
C ALA A 131 12.38 1.21 5.55
N ALA A 132 12.89 2.30 6.13
CA ALA A 132 13.63 3.32 5.40
C ALA A 132 14.93 2.76 4.79
N ALA A 133 15.69 1.96 5.54
CA ALA A 133 16.86 1.28 5.01
C ALA A 133 16.49 0.38 3.83
N GLN A 134 15.45 -0.44 3.96
CA GLN A 134 14.99 -1.32 2.88
C GLN A 134 14.48 -0.52 1.65
N VAL A 135 13.76 0.59 1.86
CA VAL A 135 13.29 1.49 0.79
C VAL A 135 14.45 2.07 0.00
N ALA A 136 15.55 2.45 0.68
CA ALA A 136 16.78 2.93 0.06
C ALA A 136 17.51 1.82 -0.70
N ASP A 137 17.75 0.68 -0.05
CA ASP A 137 18.50 -0.46 -0.60
C ASP A 137 17.81 -1.04 -1.84
N GLU A 138 16.49 -1.13 -1.82
CA GLU A 138 15.70 -1.61 -2.96
C GLU A 138 15.51 -0.55 -4.05
N GLY A 139 16.00 0.67 -3.85
CA GLY A 139 15.87 1.77 -4.81
C GLY A 139 14.42 2.20 -5.05
N ILE A 140 13.54 2.07 -4.06
CA ILE A 140 12.13 2.45 -4.14
C ILE A 140 11.98 3.97 -4.10
N ALA A 141 12.60 4.61 -3.10
CA ALA A 141 12.57 6.06 -2.87
C ALA A 141 13.83 6.54 -2.14
N ILE A 142 13.96 7.85 -1.99
CA ILE A 142 14.92 8.48 -1.08
C ILE A 142 14.20 8.71 0.25
N PRO A 143 14.49 7.95 1.31
CA PRO A 143 13.80 8.10 2.58
C PRO A 143 14.34 9.28 3.39
N LEU A 144 13.41 10.04 4.00
CA LEU A 144 13.70 11.13 4.94
C LEU A 144 13.11 10.75 6.31
N LEU A 145 13.92 10.74 7.35
CA LEU A 145 13.50 10.40 8.71
C LEU A 145 13.36 11.66 9.57
N VAL A 146 12.13 11.96 10.00
CA VAL A 146 11.88 13.10 10.90
C VAL A 146 12.03 12.66 12.35
N GLY A 147 12.85 13.38 13.12
CA GLY A 147 13.08 13.14 14.53
C GLY A 147 14.43 13.64 15.01
N ARG A 148 14.72 13.44 16.31
CA ARG A 148 15.97 13.87 16.93
C ARG A 148 17.14 13.09 16.34
N LYS A 149 18.05 13.82 15.69
CA LYS A 149 19.19 13.26 14.98
C LYS A 149 20.00 12.27 15.82
N ALA A 150 20.40 12.67 17.03
CA ALA A 150 21.17 11.83 17.92
C ALA A 150 20.46 10.51 18.31
N VAL A 151 19.13 10.53 18.44
CA VAL A 151 18.32 9.34 18.77
C VAL A 151 18.28 8.38 17.58
N ILE A 152 18.04 8.90 16.38
CA ILE A 152 17.97 8.10 15.16
C ILE A 152 19.33 7.47 14.88
N GLU A 153 20.44 8.22 14.93
CA GLU A 153 21.80 7.71 14.70
C GLU A 153 22.18 6.62 15.72
N ALA A 154 21.84 6.79 16.98
CA ALA A 154 22.07 5.78 18.01
C ALA A 154 21.28 4.48 17.73
N ARG A 155 20.03 4.57 17.27
CA ARG A 155 19.20 3.42 16.91
C ARG A 155 19.69 2.73 15.64
N VAL A 156 20.09 3.47 14.61
CA VAL A 156 20.70 2.93 13.38
C VAL A 156 21.93 2.12 13.73
N LYS A 157 22.83 2.67 14.56
CA LYS A 157 24.02 1.97 15.03
C LYS A 157 23.70 0.72 15.84
N ALA A 158 22.72 0.78 16.74
CA ALA A 158 22.30 -0.37 17.55
C ALA A 158 21.69 -1.49 16.69
N LEU A 159 21.06 -1.15 15.55
CA LEU A 159 20.50 -2.11 14.60
C LEU A 159 21.55 -2.69 13.65
N GLY A 160 22.76 -2.14 13.60
CA GLY A 160 23.83 -2.54 12.67
C GLY A 160 23.46 -2.27 11.21
N LEU A 161 22.69 -1.21 10.95
CA LEU A 161 22.24 -0.85 9.60
C LEU A 161 23.17 0.20 9.00
N ASP A 162 23.50 0.04 7.70
CA ASP A 162 24.01 1.11 6.85
C ASP A 162 22.80 1.89 6.30
N CYS A 163 22.26 2.80 7.09
CA CYS A 163 21.05 3.53 6.69
C CYS A 163 21.43 4.77 5.88
N CYS A 164 21.13 4.75 4.58
CA CYS A 164 21.31 5.88 3.66
C CYS A 164 20.16 6.90 3.72
N ALA A 165 19.33 6.89 4.79
CA ALA A 165 18.25 7.84 4.95
C ALA A 165 18.79 9.21 5.43
N GLU A 166 18.28 10.28 4.87
CA GLU A 166 18.51 11.63 5.37
C GLU A 166 17.72 11.84 6.67
N ILE A 167 18.37 12.37 7.69
CA ILE A 167 17.74 12.67 8.99
C ILE A 167 17.41 14.15 9.03
N VAL A 168 16.16 14.48 9.32
CA VAL A 168 15.66 15.84 9.44
C VAL A 168 15.18 16.06 10.87
N ASP A 169 15.94 16.86 11.63
CA ASP A 169 15.57 17.25 12.99
C ASP A 169 14.77 18.57 12.93
N PRO A 170 13.48 18.59 13.33
CA PRO A 170 12.68 19.80 13.32
C PRO A 170 13.25 20.92 14.21
N ALA A 171 14.02 20.59 15.24
CA ALA A 171 14.63 21.58 16.13
C ALA A 171 15.82 22.34 15.50
N GLU A 172 16.51 21.69 14.57
CA GLU A 172 17.66 22.24 13.86
C GLU A 172 17.34 22.67 12.40
N PHE A 173 16.07 22.59 12.00
CA PHE A 173 15.65 22.81 10.63
C PHE A 173 15.63 24.30 10.28
N GLU A 174 16.56 24.75 9.42
CA GLU A 174 16.76 26.17 9.06
C GLU A 174 15.51 26.85 8.49
N ARG A 175 14.64 26.10 7.79
CA ARG A 175 13.44 26.64 7.12
C ARG A 175 12.17 26.59 7.99
N LEU A 176 12.27 26.31 9.29
CA LEU A 176 11.11 26.14 10.17
C LEU A 176 10.23 27.42 10.20
N GLU A 177 10.83 28.62 10.18
CA GLU A 177 10.07 29.87 10.16
C GLU A 177 9.30 30.04 8.83
N ALA A 178 9.88 29.64 7.70
CA ALA A 178 9.18 29.63 6.42
C ALA A 178 7.98 28.67 6.43
N TYR A 179 8.11 27.50 7.10
CA TYR A 179 7.00 26.58 7.29
C TYR A 179 5.89 27.20 8.16
N ALA A 180 6.25 27.86 9.28
CA ALA A 180 5.30 28.54 10.14
C ALA A 180 4.54 29.65 9.38
N GLN A 181 5.23 30.43 8.57
CA GLN A 181 4.60 31.46 7.75
C GLN A 181 3.69 30.88 6.69
N ALA A 182 4.13 29.84 5.98
CA ALA A 182 3.30 29.14 4.99
C ALA A 182 2.05 28.52 5.62
N TYR A 183 2.19 27.87 6.78
CA TYR A 183 1.06 27.31 7.54
C TYR A 183 0.09 28.40 8.00
N THR A 184 0.61 29.57 8.46
CA THR A 184 -0.21 30.72 8.83
C THR A 184 -1.03 31.20 7.63
N ASN A 185 -0.41 31.37 6.47
CA ASN A 185 -1.09 31.81 5.25
C ASN A 185 -2.22 30.84 4.83
N LEU A 186 -2.02 29.53 5.01
CA LEU A 186 -3.02 28.50 4.75
C LEU A 186 -4.20 28.56 5.73
N ARG A 187 -3.95 28.94 7.00
CA ARG A 187 -4.91 28.75 8.10
C ARG A 187 -5.34 30.03 8.80
N GLN A 188 -4.83 31.21 8.44
CA GLN A 188 -5.15 32.49 9.09
C GLN A 188 -6.66 32.80 9.11
N ARG A 189 -7.37 32.48 8.02
CA ARG A 189 -8.84 32.63 7.95
C ARG A 189 -9.61 31.70 8.88
N LYS A 190 -8.93 30.71 9.47
CA LYS A 190 -9.45 29.80 10.51
C LYS A 190 -8.92 30.18 11.90
N GLY A 191 -8.39 31.40 12.06
CA GLY A 191 -7.94 31.96 13.34
C GLY A 191 -6.57 31.47 13.82
N VAL A 192 -5.74 30.88 12.95
CA VAL A 192 -4.39 30.42 13.34
C VAL A 192 -3.42 31.61 13.30
N SER A 193 -2.85 31.95 14.47
CA SER A 193 -1.78 32.95 14.60
C SER A 193 -0.42 32.35 14.26
N ILE A 194 0.55 33.21 13.95
CA ILE A 194 1.94 32.78 13.68
C ILE A 194 2.55 32.04 14.91
N ALA A 195 2.23 32.45 16.12
CA ALA A 195 2.71 31.78 17.33
C ALA A 195 2.14 30.36 17.47
N GLN A 196 0.88 30.15 17.06
CA GLN A 196 0.29 28.82 17.00
C GLN A 196 0.87 27.99 15.85
N ALA A 197 1.11 28.62 14.70
CA ALA A 197 1.73 27.97 13.54
C ALA A 197 3.13 27.43 13.88
N ARG A 198 3.98 28.25 14.51
CA ARG A 198 5.32 27.82 14.95
C ARG A 198 5.29 26.55 15.82
N ARG A 199 4.34 26.45 16.73
CA ARG A 199 4.16 25.24 17.56
C ARG A 199 3.64 24.07 16.75
N ARG A 200 2.69 24.30 15.82
CA ARG A 200 2.11 23.22 15.01
C ARG A 200 3.10 22.60 14.04
N VAL A 201 3.92 23.42 13.39
CA VAL A 201 4.87 22.93 12.40
C VAL A 201 6.05 22.17 13.01
N THR A 202 6.20 22.11 14.34
CA THR A 202 7.17 21.23 15.04
C THR A 202 6.58 19.88 15.41
N GLU A 203 5.24 19.71 15.33
CA GLU A 203 4.60 18.41 15.54
C GLU A 203 4.96 17.47 14.36
N PRO A 204 5.40 16.22 14.59
CA PRO A 204 5.95 15.36 13.54
C PRO A 204 5.06 15.22 12.29
N ASN A 205 3.76 14.97 12.47
CA ASN A 205 2.82 14.83 11.37
C ASN A 205 2.60 16.12 10.57
N ALA A 206 2.55 17.25 11.26
CA ALA A 206 2.41 18.56 10.62
C ALA A 206 3.71 18.97 9.93
N PHE A 207 4.87 18.69 10.55
CA PHE A 207 6.17 18.93 9.96
C PHE A 207 6.36 18.15 8.65
N ALA A 208 6.14 16.83 8.69
CA ALA A 208 6.25 15.97 7.51
C ALA A 208 5.28 16.39 6.38
N ALA A 209 4.03 16.73 6.72
CA ALA A 209 3.09 17.27 5.75
C ALA A 209 3.57 18.63 5.18
N MET A 210 4.17 19.50 6.00
CA MET A 210 4.75 20.75 5.50
C MET A 210 5.97 20.51 4.62
N MET A 211 6.81 19.51 4.87
CA MET A 211 7.91 19.13 3.96
C MET A 211 7.38 18.85 2.55
N VAL A 212 6.30 18.07 2.46
CA VAL A 212 5.65 17.80 1.16
C VAL A 212 5.06 19.07 0.56
N LYS A 213 4.40 19.91 1.37
CA LYS A 213 3.81 21.18 0.90
C LYS A 213 4.83 22.16 0.36
N MET A 214 6.02 22.21 0.96
CA MET A 214 7.10 23.13 0.63
C MET A 214 8.09 22.56 -0.41
N GLY A 215 7.86 21.33 -0.89
CA GLY A 215 8.67 20.67 -1.90
C GLY A 215 9.98 20.07 -1.38
N ASP A 216 10.13 19.92 -0.06
CA ASP A 216 11.29 19.25 0.55
C ASP A 216 11.13 17.73 0.59
N ALA A 217 9.92 17.24 0.39
CA ALA A 217 9.59 15.83 0.15
C ALA A 217 8.51 15.73 -0.93
N ASP A 218 8.33 14.53 -1.52
CA ASP A 218 7.33 14.27 -2.54
C ASP A 218 6.11 13.53 -1.96
N ALA A 219 6.31 12.76 -0.90
CA ALA A 219 5.24 12.00 -0.23
C ALA A 219 5.52 11.88 1.27
N CYS A 220 4.46 11.61 2.06
CA CYS A 220 4.53 11.43 3.50
C CYS A 220 3.90 10.11 3.93
N VAL A 221 4.57 9.40 4.85
CA VAL A 221 4.08 8.18 5.50
C VAL A 221 4.19 8.34 7.01
N SER A 222 3.09 8.09 7.73
CA SER A 222 3.03 8.19 9.20
C SER A 222 1.87 7.37 9.76
N GLY A 223 1.84 7.16 11.09
CA GLY A 223 0.71 6.53 11.80
C GLY A 223 1.04 5.20 12.46
N LEU A 224 2.33 4.84 12.58
CA LEU A 224 2.73 3.63 13.28
C LEU A 224 2.43 3.71 14.78
N THR A 225 2.60 4.90 15.38
CA THR A 225 2.38 5.18 16.80
C THR A 225 1.32 6.25 17.06
N PHE A 226 0.84 6.92 16.01
CA PHE A 226 -0.21 7.91 16.09
C PHE A 226 -1.57 7.33 15.74
N ASP A 227 -2.62 7.83 16.36
CA ASP A 227 -3.98 7.52 15.96
C ASP A 227 -4.30 8.08 14.56
N TYR A 228 -5.14 7.38 13.80
CA TYR A 228 -5.51 7.76 12.43
C TYR A 228 -5.94 9.24 12.28
N PRO A 229 -6.77 9.83 13.19
CA PRO A 229 -7.13 11.24 13.10
C PRO A 229 -5.95 12.21 13.27
N ASP A 230 -4.90 11.82 13.98
CA ASP A 230 -3.74 12.68 14.26
C ASP A 230 -2.80 12.77 13.06
N VAL A 231 -2.90 11.84 12.12
CA VAL A 231 -2.19 11.88 10.84
C VAL A 231 -3.04 12.56 9.76
N ILE A 232 -4.31 12.17 9.63
CA ILE A 232 -5.15 12.66 8.53
C ILE A 232 -5.55 14.14 8.70
N ARG A 233 -5.78 14.61 9.94
CA ARG A 233 -6.17 16.00 10.17
C ARG A 233 -5.11 17.03 9.73
N PRO A 234 -3.81 16.90 10.08
CA PRO A 234 -2.76 17.75 9.53
C PRO A 234 -2.69 17.67 8.01
N ALA A 235 -2.74 16.47 7.44
CA ALA A 235 -2.70 16.27 6.00
C ALA A 235 -3.83 17.01 5.28
N LEU A 236 -5.09 16.85 5.71
CA LEU A 236 -6.23 17.57 5.15
C LEU A 236 -6.16 19.08 5.36
N ARG A 237 -5.61 19.55 6.49
CA ARG A 237 -5.47 20.98 6.77
C ARG A 237 -4.41 21.67 5.90
N ILE A 238 -3.40 20.94 5.48
CA ILE A 238 -2.23 21.45 4.75
C ILE A 238 -2.40 21.27 3.24
N HIS A 239 -2.81 20.06 2.81
CA HIS A 239 -2.89 19.71 1.40
C HIS A 239 -4.28 19.84 0.81
N HIS A 240 -5.33 19.76 1.63
CA HIS A 240 -6.71 19.65 1.17
C HIS A 240 -6.92 18.46 0.23
N THR A 241 -8.05 18.39 -0.42
CA THR A 241 -8.30 17.49 -1.55
C THR A 241 -7.66 18.06 -2.82
N ARG A 242 -7.34 17.19 -3.79
CA ARG A 242 -6.85 17.63 -5.09
C ARG A 242 -7.91 18.43 -5.86
N PRO A 243 -7.52 19.28 -6.81
CA PRO A 243 -8.48 19.95 -7.70
C PRO A 243 -9.39 18.93 -8.38
N GLY A 244 -10.71 19.16 -8.31
CA GLY A 244 -11.71 18.27 -8.86
C GLY A 244 -12.22 17.16 -7.90
N ALA A 245 -11.51 16.90 -6.78
CA ALA A 245 -11.99 16.00 -5.74
C ALA A 245 -12.66 16.80 -4.60
N ARG A 246 -13.90 16.44 -4.25
CA ARG A 246 -14.64 17.04 -3.14
C ARG A 246 -14.27 16.44 -1.80
N ILE A 247 -13.95 15.15 -1.80
CA ILE A 247 -13.65 14.36 -0.60
C ILE A 247 -12.37 13.57 -0.77
N ALA A 248 -11.77 13.18 0.36
CA ALA A 248 -10.78 12.13 0.42
C ALA A 248 -11.48 10.81 0.74
N ALA A 249 -10.92 9.69 0.30
CA ALA A 249 -11.40 8.35 0.61
C ALA A 249 -10.24 7.45 0.98
N GLY A 250 -10.51 6.39 1.76
CA GLY A 250 -9.51 5.41 2.13
C GLY A 250 -9.77 4.06 1.48
N VAL A 251 -8.76 3.50 0.84
CA VAL A 251 -8.86 2.19 0.18
C VAL A 251 -7.87 1.20 0.79
N TYR A 252 -8.30 -0.04 0.91
CA TYR A 252 -7.44 -1.20 1.17
C TYR A 252 -7.33 -2.07 -0.06
N ILE A 253 -6.11 -2.47 -0.40
CA ILE A 253 -5.85 -3.56 -1.33
C ILE A 253 -5.96 -4.85 -0.53
N MET A 254 -7.03 -5.62 -0.76
CA MET A 254 -7.30 -6.88 -0.08
C MET A 254 -6.90 -8.05 -0.97
N ILE A 255 -5.93 -8.83 -0.53
CA ILE A 255 -5.47 -10.03 -1.23
C ILE A 255 -6.09 -11.25 -0.55
N VAL A 256 -7.03 -11.89 -1.22
CA VAL A 256 -7.79 -13.04 -0.72
C VAL A 256 -7.46 -14.26 -1.59
N GLY A 257 -6.65 -15.16 -1.07
CA GLY A 257 -6.13 -16.28 -1.85
C GLY A 257 -5.34 -15.80 -3.08
N ARG A 258 -5.91 -16.00 -4.26
CA ARG A 258 -5.30 -15.59 -5.54
C ARG A 258 -5.94 -14.36 -6.16
N ARG A 259 -6.92 -13.73 -5.51
CA ARG A 259 -7.67 -12.58 -6.01
C ARG A 259 -7.29 -11.31 -5.27
N THR A 260 -7.34 -10.20 -5.97
CA THR A 260 -7.12 -8.85 -5.40
C THR A 260 -8.40 -8.04 -5.52
N TYR A 261 -8.78 -7.41 -4.42
CA TYR A 261 -9.92 -6.54 -4.33
C TYR A 261 -9.52 -5.18 -3.75
N LEU A 262 -10.20 -4.12 -4.14
CA LEU A 262 -10.14 -2.83 -3.49
C LEU A 262 -11.39 -2.64 -2.63
N PHE A 263 -11.21 -2.43 -1.32
CA PHE A 263 -12.28 -2.14 -0.37
C PHE A 263 -12.28 -0.66 -0.02
N THR A 264 -13.37 0.06 -0.29
CA THR A 264 -13.48 1.50 -0.08
C THR A 264 -14.91 1.94 0.26
N ASP A 265 -15.22 3.03 0.99
CA ASP A 265 -14.29 3.74 1.86
C ASP A 265 -14.23 3.01 3.20
N ALA A 266 -13.02 2.75 3.67
CA ALA A 266 -12.83 1.97 4.88
C ALA A 266 -12.21 2.79 6.04
N THR A 267 -11.99 4.12 5.86
CA THR A 267 -11.25 4.91 6.86
C THR A 267 -11.63 6.38 7.01
N VAL A 268 -12.33 7.00 6.06
CA VAL A 268 -12.53 8.46 6.06
C VAL A 268 -13.99 8.87 6.26
N ASN A 269 -14.90 8.41 5.39
CA ASN A 269 -16.27 8.90 5.36
C ASN A 269 -17.21 7.96 6.12
N ILE A 270 -17.73 8.42 7.28
CA ILE A 270 -18.53 7.59 8.19
C ILE A 270 -19.85 7.19 7.54
N ASP A 271 -20.62 8.15 7.08
CA ASP A 271 -21.91 7.95 6.39
C ASP A 271 -21.93 8.79 5.11
N PRO A 272 -21.35 8.26 4.01
CA PRO A 272 -21.27 8.98 2.75
C PRO A 272 -22.65 9.13 2.10
N SER A 273 -22.92 10.30 1.52
CA SER A 273 -24.08 10.54 0.65
C SER A 273 -23.97 9.76 -0.66
N ALA A 274 -25.02 9.75 -1.48
CA ALA A 274 -24.98 9.16 -2.81
C ALA A 274 -23.91 9.81 -3.70
N GLU A 275 -23.76 11.13 -3.59
CA GLU A 275 -22.76 11.93 -4.29
C GLU A 275 -21.34 11.59 -3.83
N ASP A 276 -21.15 11.33 -2.53
CA ASP A 276 -19.86 10.93 -1.96
C ASP A 276 -19.51 9.49 -2.35
N LEU A 277 -20.47 8.55 -2.31
CA LEU A 277 -20.27 7.18 -2.79
C LEU A 277 -19.87 7.14 -4.27
N ALA A 278 -20.49 7.98 -5.09
CA ALA A 278 -20.12 8.08 -6.50
C ALA A 278 -18.68 8.58 -6.69
N GLU A 279 -18.27 9.57 -5.90
CA GLU A 279 -16.90 10.07 -5.97
C GLU A 279 -15.88 9.07 -5.45
N ILE A 280 -16.18 8.38 -4.34
CA ILE A 280 -15.37 7.28 -3.81
C ILE A 280 -15.15 6.19 -4.88
N ALA A 281 -16.22 5.81 -5.61
CA ALA A 281 -16.15 4.83 -6.68
C ALA A 281 -15.22 5.28 -7.82
N CYS A 282 -15.33 6.53 -8.27
CA CYS A 282 -14.46 7.08 -9.32
C CYS A 282 -12.99 7.16 -8.87
N LEU A 283 -12.73 7.62 -7.64
CA LEU A 283 -11.37 7.65 -7.09
C LEU A 283 -10.76 6.26 -6.97
N ALA A 284 -11.55 5.26 -6.54
CA ALA A 284 -11.08 3.89 -6.42
C ALA A 284 -10.84 3.22 -7.78
N ALA A 285 -11.67 3.51 -8.79
CA ALA A 285 -11.46 3.03 -10.16
C ALA A 285 -10.18 3.61 -10.78
N GLU A 286 -9.92 4.90 -10.57
CA GLU A 286 -8.68 5.54 -10.98
C GLU A 286 -7.46 4.87 -10.31
N PHE A 287 -7.53 4.66 -9.00
CA PHE A 287 -6.47 3.98 -8.25
C PHE A 287 -6.26 2.53 -8.73
N ALA A 288 -7.33 1.78 -9.02
CA ALA A 288 -7.22 0.44 -9.59
C ALA A 288 -6.32 0.42 -10.84
N ARG A 289 -6.55 1.35 -11.76
CA ARG A 289 -5.70 1.48 -12.97
C ARG A 289 -4.26 1.85 -12.65
N GLN A 290 -4.03 2.71 -11.66
CA GLN A 290 -2.68 3.10 -11.24
C GLN A 290 -1.84 1.92 -10.74
N ILE A 291 -2.50 0.89 -10.18
CA ILE A 291 -1.86 -0.35 -9.70
C ILE A 291 -1.99 -1.53 -10.68
N GLY A 292 -2.37 -1.26 -11.94
CA GLY A 292 -2.44 -2.25 -13.01
C GLY A 292 -3.67 -3.17 -12.97
N LEU A 293 -4.77 -2.73 -12.31
CA LEU A 293 -6.04 -3.45 -12.30
C LEU A 293 -7.07 -2.75 -13.18
N GLU A 294 -7.72 -3.51 -14.07
CA GLU A 294 -8.92 -3.01 -14.75
C GLU A 294 -10.11 -2.97 -13.76
N PRO A 295 -10.67 -1.78 -13.48
CA PRO A 295 -11.72 -1.65 -12.49
C PRO A 295 -13.04 -2.27 -12.94
N ARG A 296 -13.63 -3.10 -12.08
CA ARG A 296 -15.00 -3.58 -12.15
C ARG A 296 -15.65 -3.26 -10.83
N VAL A 297 -16.48 -2.21 -10.82
CA VAL A 297 -16.93 -1.53 -9.60
C VAL A 297 -18.33 -2.01 -9.19
N ALA A 298 -18.45 -2.54 -7.97
CA ALA A 298 -19.73 -2.87 -7.35
C ALA A 298 -20.00 -1.94 -6.17
N LEU A 299 -21.16 -1.28 -6.17
CA LEU A 299 -21.66 -0.53 -5.02
C LEU A 299 -22.51 -1.47 -4.16
N LEU A 300 -22.06 -1.70 -2.93
CA LEU A 300 -22.59 -2.75 -2.05
C LEU A 300 -23.79 -2.27 -1.23
N SER A 301 -24.71 -3.19 -1.00
CA SER A 301 -25.88 -3.02 -0.15
C SER A 301 -26.32 -4.36 0.44
N PHE A 302 -27.34 -4.35 1.29
CA PHE A 302 -28.08 -5.55 1.69
C PHE A 302 -29.17 -5.96 0.68
N SER A 303 -29.41 -5.16 -0.36
CA SER A 303 -30.38 -5.35 -1.44
C SER A 303 -29.68 -5.66 -2.76
N ASN A 304 -30.33 -6.43 -3.64
CA ASN A 304 -29.89 -6.65 -5.01
C ASN A 304 -30.90 -6.00 -5.97
N PHE A 305 -30.47 -4.97 -6.70
CA PHE A 305 -31.22 -4.36 -7.82
C PHE A 305 -32.68 -4.05 -7.51
N GLY A 306 -32.95 -3.48 -6.32
CA GLY A 306 -34.32 -3.13 -5.89
C GLY A 306 -35.08 -4.25 -5.17
N SER A 307 -34.44 -5.37 -4.83
CA SER A 307 -35.11 -6.47 -4.11
C SER A 307 -35.68 -6.05 -2.75
N THR A 308 -35.08 -5.03 -2.13
CA THR A 308 -35.53 -4.50 -0.83
C THR A 308 -35.58 -2.96 -0.90
N PRO A 309 -36.75 -2.36 -1.15
CA PRO A 309 -36.89 -0.90 -1.15
C PRO A 309 -36.62 -0.31 0.24
N HIS A 310 -35.62 0.54 0.35
CA HIS A 310 -35.26 1.22 1.59
C HIS A 310 -34.39 2.45 1.27
N PRO A 311 -34.45 3.55 2.04
CA PRO A 311 -33.64 4.74 1.80
C PRO A 311 -32.14 4.47 1.68
N LEU A 312 -31.60 3.48 2.42
CA LEU A 312 -30.19 3.09 2.33
C LEU A 312 -29.86 2.38 1.01
N SER A 313 -30.75 1.52 0.47
CA SER A 313 -30.56 0.90 -0.83
C SER A 313 -30.77 1.91 -1.97
N ASP A 314 -31.73 2.81 -1.83
CA ASP A 314 -32.00 3.91 -2.79
C ASP A 314 -30.79 4.87 -2.88
N LYS A 315 -30.13 5.17 -1.73
CA LYS A 315 -28.88 5.93 -1.69
C LYS A 315 -27.81 5.31 -2.60
N VAL A 316 -27.63 4.00 -2.51
CA VAL A 316 -26.61 3.29 -3.28
C VAL A 316 -26.98 3.22 -4.76
N ARG A 317 -28.26 2.97 -5.09
CA ARG A 317 -28.75 2.99 -6.48
C ARG A 317 -28.50 4.34 -7.14
N LYS A 318 -28.85 5.43 -6.44
CA LYS A 318 -28.58 6.79 -6.93
C LYS A 318 -27.08 7.01 -7.14
N ALA A 319 -26.23 6.48 -6.28
CA ALA A 319 -24.79 6.58 -6.47
C ALA A 319 -24.32 5.89 -7.76
N VAL A 320 -24.85 4.72 -8.11
CA VAL A 320 -24.54 4.03 -9.39
C VAL A 320 -24.88 4.90 -10.59
N GLU A 321 -26.06 5.52 -10.58
CA GLU A 321 -26.49 6.45 -11.65
C GLU A 321 -25.52 7.63 -11.80
N LEU A 322 -25.09 8.19 -10.67
CA LEU A 322 -24.12 9.29 -10.65
C LEU A 322 -22.75 8.86 -11.16
N VAL A 323 -22.27 7.64 -10.82
CA VAL A 323 -21.01 7.11 -11.35
C VAL A 323 -21.09 6.95 -12.87
N ARG A 324 -22.15 6.34 -13.38
CA ARG A 324 -22.36 6.16 -14.83
C ARG A 324 -22.34 7.47 -15.59
N ALA A 325 -22.90 8.53 -14.99
CA ALA A 325 -22.91 9.87 -15.59
C ALA A 325 -21.54 10.57 -15.56
N ARG A 326 -20.75 10.36 -14.49
CA ARG A 326 -19.47 11.07 -14.28
C ARG A 326 -18.25 10.32 -14.85
N CYS A 327 -18.25 9.01 -14.74
CA CYS A 327 -17.12 8.12 -15.05
C CYS A 327 -17.60 6.94 -15.92
N PRO A 328 -17.96 7.16 -17.20
CA PRO A 328 -18.56 6.14 -18.04
C PRO A 328 -17.56 5.10 -18.60
N ASP A 329 -16.29 5.21 -18.27
CA ASP A 329 -15.18 4.49 -18.88
C ASP A 329 -14.81 3.18 -18.19
N PHE A 330 -15.61 2.75 -17.20
CA PHE A 330 -15.47 1.43 -16.56
C PHE A 330 -16.83 0.84 -16.20
N PRO A 331 -16.94 -0.50 -16.13
CA PRO A 331 -18.17 -1.16 -15.70
C PRO A 331 -18.47 -0.88 -14.23
N VAL A 332 -19.66 -0.39 -13.95
CA VAL A 332 -20.19 -0.13 -12.60
C VAL A 332 -21.62 -0.59 -12.49
N ASP A 333 -21.96 -1.26 -11.39
CA ASP A 333 -23.33 -1.66 -11.10
C ASP A 333 -23.62 -1.78 -9.60
N GLY A 334 -24.87 -1.94 -9.27
CA GLY A 334 -25.47 -2.03 -7.94
C GLY A 334 -26.84 -1.32 -7.90
N GLU A 335 -27.47 -1.24 -6.75
CA GLU A 335 -26.99 -1.84 -5.49
C GLU A 335 -27.01 -3.36 -5.56
N MET A 336 -25.99 -3.99 -4.98
CA MET A 336 -25.92 -5.45 -4.90
C MET A 336 -25.28 -5.93 -3.59
N GLN A 337 -25.62 -7.16 -3.19
CA GLN A 337 -25.02 -7.82 -2.05
C GLN A 337 -23.58 -8.23 -2.36
N ALA A 338 -22.77 -8.41 -1.30
CA ALA A 338 -21.35 -8.69 -1.46
C ALA A 338 -21.07 -10.04 -2.15
N ASP A 339 -21.85 -11.07 -1.88
CA ASP A 339 -21.77 -12.37 -2.55
C ASP A 339 -22.12 -12.24 -4.05
N THR A 340 -23.18 -11.50 -4.37
CA THR A 340 -23.55 -11.22 -5.76
C THR A 340 -22.42 -10.48 -6.50
N ALA A 341 -21.71 -9.57 -5.83
CA ALA A 341 -20.61 -8.81 -6.44
C ALA A 341 -19.39 -9.66 -6.80
N VAL A 342 -19.07 -10.69 -5.98
CA VAL A 342 -17.80 -11.42 -6.09
C VAL A 342 -17.91 -12.86 -6.58
N VAL A 343 -19.14 -13.38 -6.76
CA VAL A 343 -19.43 -14.71 -7.27
C VAL A 343 -20.10 -14.61 -8.65
N PRO A 344 -19.33 -14.77 -9.75
CA PRO A 344 -19.82 -14.57 -11.12
C PRO A 344 -21.06 -15.42 -11.44
N GLU A 345 -21.13 -16.63 -10.90
CA GLU A 345 -22.22 -17.58 -11.13
C GLU A 345 -23.58 -17.04 -10.66
N LEU A 346 -23.58 -16.26 -9.56
CA LEU A 346 -24.82 -15.63 -9.05
C LEU A 346 -25.32 -14.54 -10.01
N ILE A 347 -24.40 -13.76 -10.60
CA ILE A 347 -24.75 -12.75 -11.63
C ILE A 347 -25.28 -13.45 -12.89
N ASP A 348 -24.59 -14.47 -13.39
CA ASP A 348 -24.95 -15.17 -14.62
C ASP A 348 -26.31 -15.85 -14.50
N GLU A 349 -26.62 -16.41 -13.35
CA GLU A 349 -27.89 -17.13 -13.11
C GLU A 349 -29.07 -16.17 -12.85
N ARG A 350 -28.87 -15.13 -12.00
CA ARG A 350 -29.99 -14.33 -11.47
C ARG A 350 -30.08 -12.92 -12.05
N TYR A 351 -28.93 -12.32 -12.44
CA TYR A 351 -28.82 -10.93 -12.85
C TYR A 351 -27.98 -10.76 -14.11
N PRO A 352 -28.30 -11.50 -15.22
CA PRO A 352 -27.48 -11.48 -16.45
C PRO A 352 -27.45 -10.10 -17.13
N PHE A 353 -28.32 -9.17 -16.73
CA PHE A 353 -28.35 -7.79 -17.20
C PHE A 353 -27.25 -6.91 -16.55
N SER A 354 -26.61 -7.38 -15.48
CA SER A 354 -25.60 -6.57 -14.77
C SER A 354 -24.41 -6.29 -15.67
N ALA A 355 -23.93 -5.05 -15.63
CA ALA A 355 -22.71 -4.62 -16.31
C ALA A 355 -21.45 -5.14 -15.64
N VAL A 356 -21.53 -5.59 -14.38
CA VAL A 356 -20.40 -6.03 -13.57
C VAL A 356 -20.50 -7.52 -13.28
N ARG A 357 -19.45 -8.24 -13.64
CA ARG A 357 -19.22 -9.63 -13.27
C ARG A 357 -17.86 -9.72 -12.59
N ASP A 358 -17.77 -10.47 -11.50
CA ASP A 358 -16.52 -10.64 -10.74
C ASP A 358 -15.89 -9.28 -10.36
N ALA A 359 -16.60 -8.49 -9.57
CA ALA A 359 -16.15 -7.18 -9.13
C ALA A 359 -14.81 -7.26 -8.39
N ASN A 360 -13.93 -6.29 -8.66
CA ASN A 360 -12.65 -6.16 -7.95
C ASN A 360 -12.51 -4.83 -7.19
N VAL A 361 -13.46 -3.91 -7.38
CA VAL A 361 -13.58 -2.68 -6.59
C VAL A 361 -14.92 -2.70 -5.89
N LEU A 362 -14.89 -2.83 -4.56
CA LEU A 362 -16.07 -2.94 -3.71
C LEU A 362 -16.24 -1.65 -2.92
N VAL A 363 -17.31 -0.90 -3.24
CA VAL A 363 -17.64 0.35 -2.57
C VAL A 363 -18.71 0.07 -1.51
N PHE A 364 -18.36 0.29 -0.27
CA PHE A 364 -19.21 0.01 0.87
C PHE A 364 -20.15 1.19 1.18
N PRO A 365 -21.39 0.93 1.65
CA PRO A 365 -22.39 1.97 1.89
C PRO A 365 -22.09 2.87 3.10
N SER A 366 -21.19 2.43 3.98
CA SER A 366 -20.75 3.15 5.17
C SER A 366 -19.36 2.68 5.60
N LEU A 367 -18.65 3.53 6.35
CA LEU A 367 -17.36 3.21 6.94
C LEU A 367 -17.43 2.00 7.87
N GLU A 368 -18.48 1.89 8.64
CA GLU A 368 -18.69 0.77 9.57
C GLU A 368 -18.72 -0.57 8.82
N ALA A 369 -19.48 -0.66 7.74
CA ALA A 369 -19.57 -1.87 6.93
C ALA A 369 -18.21 -2.26 6.35
N ALA A 370 -17.48 -1.31 5.78
CA ALA A 370 -16.15 -1.54 5.22
C ALA A 370 -15.12 -1.94 6.28
N ASN A 371 -15.10 -1.22 7.41
CA ASN A 371 -14.14 -1.44 8.50
C ASN A 371 -14.31 -2.84 9.13
N VAL A 372 -15.54 -3.24 9.40
CA VAL A 372 -15.85 -4.59 9.93
C VAL A 372 -15.46 -5.66 8.90
N ALA A 373 -15.86 -5.48 7.63
CA ALA A 373 -15.61 -6.46 6.57
C ALA A 373 -14.11 -6.71 6.36
N TYR A 374 -13.29 -5.66 6.17
CA TYR A 374 -11.86 -5.87 5.90
C TYR A 374 -11.14 -6.48 7.10
N LYS A 375 -11.48 -6.07 8.34
CA LYS A 375 -10.85 -6.62 9.55
C LYS A 375 -11.20 -8.09 9.75
N LEU A 376 -12.46 -8.48 9.58
CA LEU A 376 -12.87 -9.89 9.66
C LEU A 376 -12.17 -10.72 8.59
N LEU A 377 -12.14 -10.23 7.35
CA LEU A 377 -11.50 -10.94 6.25
C LEU A 377 -9.98 -11.07 6.47
N ALA A 378 -9.33 -10.02 6.98
CA ALA A 378 -7.90 -10.05 7.31
C ALA A 378 -7.58 -11.01 8.46
N ARG A 379 -8.43 -11.06 9.51
CA ARG A 379 -8.15 -11.88 10.71
C ARG A 379 -8.66 -13.30 10.61
N LEU A 380 -9.86 -13.52 10.05
CA LEU A 380 -10.50 -14.84 9.95
C LEU A 380 -10.30 -15.48 8.57
N GLY A 381 -10.28 -14.67 7.51
CA GLY A 381 -10.12 -15.11 6.13
C GLY A 381 -8.66 -15.19 5.64
N ASN A 382 -7.68 -14.94 6.49
CA ASN A 382 -6.25 -14.90 6.13
C ASN A 382 -5.94 -14.00 4.93
N ALA A 383 -6.75 -12.97 4.69
CA ALA A 383 -6.48 -11.99 3.66
C ALA A 383 -5.33 -11.07 4.08
N GLN A 384 -4.47 -10.71 3.12
CA GLN A 384 -3.51 -9.64 3.33
C GLN A 384 -4.19 -8.32 2.99
N ALA A 385 -4.08 -7.35 3.89
CA ALA A 385 -4.57 -5.99 3.68
C ALA A 385 -3.39 -5.04 3.52
N ILE A 386 -3.30 -4.31 2.40
CA ILE A 386 -2.32 -3.25 2.18
C ILE A 386 -3.09 -1.93 2.20
N GLY A 387 -2.79 -1.08 3.14
CA GLY A 387 -3.53 0.17 3.35
C GLY A 387 -3.57 0.56 4.83
N PRO A 388 -4.26 1.67 5.18
CA PRO A 388 -5.10 2.44 4.26
C PRO A 388 -4.30 3.35 3.32
N ILE A 389 -4.72 3.41 2.08
CA ILE A 389 -4.19 4.31 1.07
C ILE A 389 -5.19 5.45 0.90
N LEU A 390 -4.76 6.69 1.07
CA LEU A 390 -5.62 7.86 0.91
C LEU A 390 -5.72 8.26 -0.55
N LEU A 391 -6.94 8.38 -1.04
CA LEU A 391 -7.29 8.83 -2.38
C LEU A 391 -7.85 10.24 -2.34
N GLY A 392 -7.77 10.97 -3.44
CA GLY A 392 -8.34 12.30 -3.58
C GLY A 392 -7.60 13.41 -2.81
N MET A 393 -6.46 13.12 -2.19
CA MET A 393 -5.64 14.11 -1.49
C MET A 393 -4.87 15.00 -2.47
N GLY A 394 -4.61 16.24 -2.05
CA GLY A 394 -3.80 17.20 -2.82
C GLY A 394 -2.30 16.89 -2.88
N ALA A 395 -1.84 15.93 -2.08
CA ALA A 395 -0.49 15.37 -2.13
C ALA A 395 -0.51 13.92 -1.62
N PRO A 396 0.48 13.09 -1.97
CA PRO A 396 0.59 11.72 -1.46
C PRO A 396 0.89 11.74 0.05
N VAL A 397 -0.10 11.39 0.85
CA VAL A 397 0.02 11.20 2.29
C VAL A 397 -0.69 9.90 2.63
N HIS A 398 0.04 8.96 3.21
CA HIS A 398 -0.51 7.65 3.56
C HIS A 398 -0.35 7.37 5.05
N VAL A 399 -1.32 6.66 5.59
CA VAL A 399 -1.41 6.40 7.03
C VAL A 399 -1.10 4.94 7.30
N LEU A 400 -0.19 4.71 8.24
CA LEU A 400 0.10 3.39 8.78
C LEU A 400 -0.91 3.02 9.87
N GLN A 401 -0.90 1.76 10.27
CA GLN A 401 -1.65 1.28 11.43
C GLN A 401 -0.71 0.88 12.56
N THR A 402 -1.16 1.08 13.78
CA THR A 402 -0.47 0.55 14.96
C THR A 402 -0.31 -0.97 14.82
N GLY A 403 0.92 -1.42 14.86
CA GLY A 403 1.26 -2.83 14.68
C GLY A 403 1.71 -3.24 13.28
N ASP A 404 1.72 -2.33 12.30
CA ASP A 404 2.28 -2.62 10.98
C ASP A 404 3.72 -3.14 11.08
N ASP A 405 4.03 -4.08 10.21
CA ASP A 405 5.38 -4.62 10.05
C ASP A 405 6.20 -3.82 9.02
N VAL A 406 7.50 -4.08 8.98
CA VAL A 406 8.43 -3.42 8.05
C VAL A 406 7.98 -3.60 6.60
N ARG A 407 7.54 -4.79 6.22
CA ARG A 407 7.06 -5.09 4.87
C ARG A 407 5.86 -4.23 4.48
N HIS A 408 4.92 -4.03 5.42
CA HIS A 408 3.75 -3.17 5.18
C HIS A 408 4.17 -1.72 4.97
N ILE A 409 5.08 -1.20 5.81
CA ILE A 409 5.60 0.16 5.69
C ILE A 409 6.28 0.38 4.33
N VAL A 410 7.11 -0.59 3.88
CA VAL A 410 7.76 -0.55 2.55
C VAL A 410 6.72 -0.57 1.42
N ASN A 411 5.67 -1.39 1.52
CA ASN A 411 4.60 -1.41 0.52
C ASN A 411 3.87 -0.07 0.43
N ILE A 412 3.56 0.56 1.57
CA ILE A 412 2.94 1.90 1.61
C ILE A 412 3.87 2.96 1.03
N ALA A 413 5.17 2.90 1.33
CA ALA A 413 6.15 3.80 0.73
C ALA A 413 6.22 3.64 -0.80
N ALA A 414 6.14 2.42 -1.31
CA ALA A 414 6.12 2.15 -2.75
C ALA A 414 4.83 2.65 -3.43
N VAL A 415 3.69 2.60 -2.75
CA VAL A 415 2.42 3.20 -3.25
C VAL A 415 2.51 4.73 -3.29
N ALA A 416 3.26 5.34 -2.38
CA ALA A 416 3.40 6.80 -2.29
C ALA A 416 4.25 7.42 -3.42
N VAL A 417 4.98 6.60 -4.20
CA VAL A 417 5.88 6.98 -5.31
C VAL A 417 5.19 6.91 -6.65
#